data_f29fab5950538b81b659eee82772b244
#
_entry.id   f29fab5950538b81b659eee82772b244
#
_cell.length_a   1.000
_cell.length_b   1.000
_cell.length_c   1.000
_cell.angle_alpha   90.00
_cell.angle_beta   90.00
_cell.angle_gamma   90.00
#
_symmetry.space_group_name_H-M   'P 1'
#
loop_
_entity.id
_entity.type
_entity.pdbx_description
1 polymer ?
#
loop_
_entity_poly.entity_id
_entity_poly.type
_entity_poly.pdbx_seq_one_letter_code
_entity_poly.pdbx_strand_id
1 'polypeptide(L)'
;MDCEPEELILDGIPALRWGEPGGRAVIGVHGQFSNKRDPVMAQCGDVIASRGDQLITFDLPTHGNRQDDKAFNPMEASPEVRMFAQLAHSQSTEIGLLANSIGAYFSLCDTPAGTFERAWLVSPLLDLEYYIWDMM
;
A
#
# COMPACT_ATOMS: atom_id res chain seq x y z
N MET A 1 1.68 20.11 10.01
CA MET A 1 0.39 19.86 10.68
C MET A 1 0.03 18.39 10.50
N ASP A 2 -0.21 17.72 11.60
CA ASP A 2 -0.55 16.30 11.54
C ASP A 2 -1.98 16.12 11.08
N CYS A 3 -2.17 15.19 10.15
CA CYS A 3 -3.47 14.83 9.63
C CYS A 3 -3.84 13.46 10.22
N GLU A 4 -4.93 13.39 11.00
CA GLU A 4 -5.42 12.11 11.50
C GLU A 4 -6.05 11.34 10.33
N PRO A 5 -5.58 10.13 10.04
CA PRO A 5 -6.17 9.34 8.97
C PRO A 5 -7.55 8.81 9.36
N GLU A 6 -8.39 8.68 8.35
CA GLU A 6 -9.70 8.04 8.47
C GLU A 6 -9.51 6.53 8.42
N GLU A 7 -10.16 5.81 9.33
CA GLU A 7 -10.15 4.35 9.30
C GLU A 7 -11.16 3.85 8.26
N LEU A 8 -10.72 2.91 7.44
CA LEU A 8 -11.54 2.28 6.39
C LEU A 8 -11.48 0.77 6.52
N ILE A 9 -12.50 0.12 6.00
CA ILE A 9 -12.48 -1.33 5.81
C ILE A 9 -12.95 -1.60 4.38
N LEU A 10 -12.11 -2.28 3.60
CA LEU A 10 -12.45 -2.69 2.24
C LEU A 10 -12.36 -4.20 2.16
N ASP A 11 -13.51 -4.84 1.92
CA ASP A 11 -13.62 -6.30 1.85
C ASP A 11 -13.03 -6.99 3.10
N GLY A 12 -13.29 -6.40 4.27
CA GLY A 12 -12.78 -6.89 5.54
C GLY A 12 -11.33 -6.51 5.85
N ILE A 13 -10.64 -5.80 4.96
CA ILE A 13 -9.24 -5.43 5.14
C ILE A 13 -9.14 -4.07 5.83
N PRO A 14 -8.48 -3.99 7.00
CA PRO A 14 -8.27 -2.71 7.67
C PRO A 14 -7.37 -1.79 6.84
N ALA A 15 -7.78 -0.54 6.69
CA ALA A 15 -7.09 0.45 5.88
C ALA A 15 -7.17 1.83 6.52
N LEU A 16 -6.33 2.75 6.03
CA LEU A 16 -6.32 4.14 6.46
C LEU A 16 -6.29 5.05 5.24
N ARG A 17 -6.93 6.22 5.36
CA ARG A 17 -6.83 7.27 4.37
C ARG A 17 -6.35 8.55 5.03
N TRP A 18 -5.26 9.11 4.52
CA TRP A 18 -4.85 10.48 4.80
C TRP A 18 -5.34 11.34 3.65
N GLY A 19 -6.01 12.46 3.97
CA GLY A 19 -6.57 13.35 2.94
C GLY A 19 -7.98 12.96 2.55
N GLU A 20 -8.46 13.58 1.47
CA GLU A 20 -9.83 13.42 0.98
C GLU A 20 -9.84 12.81 -0.41
N PRO A 21 -10.90 12.08 -0.78
CA PRO A 21 -11.04 11.60 -2.17
C PRO A 21 -11.03 12.75 -3.17
N GLY A 22 -10.51 12.47 -4.35
CA GLY A 22 -10.37 13.46 -5.42
C GLY A 22 -8.91 13.70 -5.74
N GLY A 23 -8.62 14.46 -6.79
CA GLY A 23 -7.25 14.77 -7.19
C GLY A 23 -6.43 13.52 -7.47
N ARG A 24 -5.26 13.43 -6.85
CA ARG A 24 -4.38 12.27 -6.98
C ARG A 24 -4.46 11.39 -5.75
N ALA A 25 -4.23 10.09 -5.95
CA ALA A 25 -4.18 9.12 -4.86
C ALA A 25 -2.86 8.36 -4.92
N VAL A 26 -2.36 7.97 -3.75
CA VAL A 26 -1.20 7.09 -3.62
C VAL A 26 -1.64 5.88 -2.82
N ILE A 27 -1.32 4.68 -3.30
CA ILE A 27 -1.51 3.45 -2.54
C ILE A 27 -0.22 3.15 -1.81
N GLY A 28 -0.28 3.01 -0.48
CA GLY A 28 0.87 2.70 0.35
C GLY A 28 0.86 1.23 0.76
N VAL A 29 1.95 0.52 0.48
CA VAL A 29 2.09 -0.90 0.80
C VAL A 29 3.31 -1.08 1.69
N HIS A 30 3.07 -1.45 2.95
CA HIS A 30 4.13 -1.56 3.96
C HIS A 30 4.99 -2.82 3.77
N GLY A 31 6.07 -2.92 4.55
CA GLY A 31 6.96 -4.07 4.52
C GLY A 31 6.62 -5.12 5.58
N GLN A 32 7.41 -6.19 5.59
CA GLN A 32 7.27 -7.27 6.56
C GLN A 32 7.50 -6.72 7.98
N PHE A 33 6.71 -7.21 8.94
CA PHE A 33 6.73 -6.80 10.35
C PHE A 33 6.29 -5.35 10.57
N SER A 34 5.62 -4.74 9.59
CA SER A 34 5.13 -3.38 9.68
C SER A 34 3.59 -3.36 9.67
N ASN A 35 3.00 -2.23 9.33
CA ASN A 35 1.54 -2.07 9.28
C ASN A 35 1.19 -0.81 8.49
N LYS A 36 -0.12 -0.59 8.30
CA LYS A 36 -0.65 0.54 7.53
C LYS A 36 -0.32 1.92 8.10
N ARG A 37 0.07 1.98 9.38
CA ARG A 37 0.35 3.26 10.07
C ARG A 37 1.83 3.38 10.45
N ASP A 38 2.73 2.71 9.74
CA ASP A 38 4.14 2.83 10.10
C ASP A 38 4.66 4.27 9.90
N PRO A 39 5.83 4.60 10.48
CA PRO A 39 6.33 5.99 10.39
C PRO A 39 6.48 6.51 8.98
N VAL A 40 6.88 5.68 8.02
CA VAL A 40 7.00 6.11 6.61
C VAL A 40 5.63 6.49 6.06
N MET A 41 4.63 5.62 6.28
CA MET A 41 3.27 5.86 5.79
C MET A 41 2.67 7.10 6.46
N ALA A 42 2.83 7.25 7.78
CA ALA A 42 2.26 8.38 8.49
C ALA A 42 2.87 9.70 8.05
N GLN A 43 4.20 9.76 7.89
CA GLN A 43 4.88 10.98 7.46
C GLN A 43 4.52 11.33 6.02
N CYS A 44 4.50 10.35 5.13
CA CYS A 44 4.09 10.58 3.74
C CYS A 44 2.63 10.98 3.65
N GLY A 45 1.78 10.37 4.48
CA GLY A 45 0.37 10.71 4.52
C GLY A 45 0.13 12.16 4.89
N ASP A 46 0.84 12.67 5.90
CA ASP A 46 0.72 14.09 6.28
C ASP A 46 1.09 15.02 5.13
N VAL A 47 2.20 14.73 4.43
CA VAL A 47 2.66 15.54 3.31
C VAL A 47 1.68 15.48 2.14
N ILE A 48 1.25 14.28 1.77
CA ILE A 48 0.34 14.06 0.64
C ILE A 48 -1.00 14.76 0.91
N ALA A 49 -1.54 14.61 2.11
CA ALA A 49 -2.81 15.25 2.48
C ALA A 49 -2.69 16.77 2.46
N SER A 50 -1.55 17.31 2.91
CA SER A 50 -1.33 18.76 2.93
C SER A 50 -1.32 19.36 1.53
N ARG A 51 -1.10 18.56 0.50
CA ARG A 51 -1.08 19.00 -0.89
C ARG A 51 -2.42 18.78 -1.61
N GLY A 52 -3.45 18.37 -0.89
CA GLY A 52 -4.77 18.15 -1.48
C GLY A 52 -4.95 16.79 -2.13
N ASP A 53 -4.00 15.88 -1.94
CA ASP A 53 -4.07 14.52 -2.46
C ASP A 53 -4.38 13.53 -1.32
N GLN A 54 -4.49 12.24 -1.62
CA GLN A 54 -4.77 11.24 -0.60
C GLN A 54 -3.75 10.11 -0.63
N LEU A 55 -3.45 9.56 0.55
CA LEU A 55 -2.71 8.31 0.70
C LEU A 55 -3.64 7.28 1.31
N ILE A 56 -3.75 6.12 0.68
CA ILE A 56 -4.51 4.99 1.19
C ILE A 56 -3.52 3.86 1.49
N THR A 57 -3.51 3.40 2.74
CA THR A 57 -2.68 2.26 3.15
C THR A 57 -3.59 1.16 3.69
N PHE A 58 -3.08 -0.06 3.69
CA PHE A 58 -3.83 -1.18 4.25
C PHE A 58 -2.87 -2.16 4.90
N ASP A 59 -3.40 -2.99 5.81
CA ASP A 59 -2.62 -4.03 6.46
C ASP A 59 -2.50 -5.23 5.53
N LEU A 60 -1.27 -5.64 5.24
CA LEU A 60 -1.02 -6.87 4.48
C LEU A 60 -1.50 -8.08 5.26
N PRO A 61 -1.74 -9.23 4.60
CA PRO A 61 -2.12 -10.45 5.31
C PRO A 61 -1.20 -10.74 6.49
N THR A 62 -1.75 -11.17 7.60
CA THR A 62 -1.10 -11.49 8.87
C THR A 62 -0.54 -10.30 9.64
N HIS A 63 -0.70 -9.08 9.15
CA HIS A 63 -0.12 -7.87 9.76
C HIS A 63 -1.18 -6.93 10.31
N GLY A 64 -0.75 -6.03 11.18
CA GLY A 64 -1.58 -4.98 11.74
C GLY A 64 -2.81 -5.52 12.46
N ASN A 65 -3.98 -5.04 12.05
CA ASN A 65 -5.26 -5.42 12.66
C ASN A 65 -6.00 -6.52 11.88
N ARG A 66 -5.32 -7.22 10.96
CA ARG A 66 -5.91 -8.32 10.21
C ARG A 66 -6.37 -9.43 11.14
N GLN A 67 -7.58 -9.95 10.89
CA GLN A 67 -8.15 -11.06 11.67
C GLN A 67 -8.63 -12.21 10.80
N ASP A 68 -8.43 -12.11 9.48
CA ASP A 68 -8.77 -13.19 8.56
C ASP A 68 -7.64 -14.23 8.52
N ASP A 69 -7.82 -15.26 7.68
CA ASP A 69 -6.86 -16.35 7.54
C ASP A 69 -6.02 -16.27 6.27
N LYS A 70 -5.94 -15.09 5.65
CA LYS A 70 -5.10 -14.90 4.47
C LYS A 70 -3.63 -15.04 4.82
N ALA A 71 -2.87 -15.64 3.91
CA ALA A 71 -1.44 -15.88 4.11
C ALA A 71 -0.59 -14.72 3.56
N PHE A 72 0.57 -14.52 4.17
CA PHE A 72 1.51 -13.49 3.75
C PHE A 72 2.35 -14.01 2.59
N ASN A 73 1.78 -13.95 1.39
CA ASN A 73 2.44 -14.40 0.16
C ASN A 73 1.88 -13.62 -1.03
N PRO A 74 2.54 -13.70 -2.21
CA PRO A 74 2.09 -12.93 -3.38
C PRO A 74 0.69 -13.29 -3.87
N MET A 75 0.31 -14.54 -3.76
CA MET A 75 -1.00 -15.00 -4.25
C MET A 75 -2.15 -14.38 -3.47
N GLU A 76 -1.95 -14.10 -2.19
CA GLU A 76 -2.96 -13.47 -1.34
C GLU A 76 -2.83 -11.95 -1.32
N ALA A 77 -1.59 -11.43 -1.30
CA ALA A 77 -1.36 -10.00 -1.13
C ALA A 77 -1.53 -9.20 -2.42
N SER A 78 -1.06 -9.71 -3.55
CA SER A 78 -1.10 -8.96 -4.81
C SER A 78 -2.50 -8.60 -5.28
N PRO A 79 -3.51 -9.51 -5.19
CA PRO A 79 -4.88 -9.13 -5.51
C PRO A 79 -5.42 -8.00 -4.64
N GLU A 80 -4.98 -7.93 -3.39
CA GLU A 80 -5.42 -6.87 -2.48
C GLU A 80 -4.85 -5.52 -2.90
N VAL A 81 -3.59 -5.47 -3.34
CA VAL A 81 -3.03 -4.24 -3.89
C VAL A 81 -3.88 -3.75 -5.07
N ARG A 82 -4.25 -4.64 -5.98
CA ARG A 82 -5.11 -4.29 -7.11
C ARG A 82 -6.47 -3.79 -6.68
N MET A 83 -7.04 -4.39 -5.64
CA MET A 83 -8.35 -3.97 -5.12
C MET A 83 -8.31 -2.52 -4.62
N PHE A 84 -7.26 -2.16 -3.87
CA PHE A 84 -7.10 -0.79 -3.39
C PHE A 84 -6.77 0.17 -4.54
N ALA A 85 -6.03 -0.27 -5.56
CA ALA A 85 -5.81 0.53 -6.74
C ALA A 85 -7.13 0.82 -7.49
N GLN A 86 -8.03 -0.15 -7.58
CA GLN A 86 -9.34 0.04 -8.18
C GLN A 86 -10.19 1.02 -7.39
N LEU A 87 -10.16 0.94 -6.05
CA LEU A 87 -10.83 1.92 -5.22
C LEU A 87 -10.31 3.32 -5.51
N ALA A 88 -9.01 3.49 -5.58
CA ALA A 88 -8.40 4.79 -5.85
C ALA A 88 -8.77 5.30 -7.24
N HIS A 89 -8.80 4.43 -8.26
CA HIS A 89 -9.21 4.81 -9.61
C HIS A 89 -10.64 5.34 -9.66
N SER A 90 -11.51 4.85 -8.79
CA SER A 90 -12.89 5.31 -8.73
C SER A 90 -13.03 6.69 -8.10
N GLN A 91 -11.99 7.17 -7.42
CA GLN A 91 -12.03 8.39 -6.62
C GLN A 91 -11.05 9.47 -7.07
N SER A 92 -10.08 9.14 -7.90
CA SER A 92 -8.97 10.04 -8.21
C SER A 92 -8.58 9.97 -9.68
N THR A 93 -7.97 11.05 -10.18
CA THR A 93 -7.58 11.18 -11.59
C THR A 93 -6.24 10.50 -11.90
N GLU A 94 -5.35 10.44 -10.93
CA GLU A 94 -4.04 9.81 -11.07
C GLU A 94 -3.76 8.94 -9.85
N ILE A 95 -3.08 7.82 -10.05
CA ILE A 95 -2.75 6.89 -8.98
C ILE A 95 -1.26 6.61 -8.97
N GLY A 96 -0.64 6.77 -7.79
CA GLY A 96 0.74 6.41 -7.54
C GLY A 96 0.85 5.25 -6.55
N LEU A 97 2.04 4.69 -6.45
CA LEU A 97 2.38 3.62 -5.53
C LEU A 97 3.52 4.07 -4.63
N LEU A 98 3.38 3.86 -3.32
CA LEU A 98 4.45 4.00 -2.34
C LEU A 98 4.62 2.64 -1.68
N ALA A 99 5.70 1.92 -1.99
CA ALA A 99 5.87 0.57 -1.51
C ALA A 99 7.22 0.40 -0.82
N ASN A 100 7.22 -0.31 0.31
CA ASN A 100 8.41 -0.52 1.13
C ASN A 100 8.75 -1.99 1.17
N SER A 101 10.02 -2.32 0.89
CA SER A 101 10.59 -3.66 1.03
C SER A 101 9.79 -4.70 0.24
N ILE A 102 9.30 -5.76 0.90
CA ILE A 102 8.49 -6.80 0.25
C ILE A 102 7.17 -6.27 -0.30
N GLY A 103 6.69 -5.14 0.21
CA GLY A 103 5.51 -4.48 -0.34
C GLY A 103 5.69 -4.11 -1.81
N ALA A 104 6.92 -3.78 -2.23
CA ALA A 104 7.21 -3.52 -3.63
C ALA A 104 7.03 -4.79 -4.48
N TYR A 105 7.50 -5.93 -3.98
CA TYR A 105 7.32 -7.20 -4.68
C TYR A 105 5.83 -7.52 -4.88
N PHE A 106 5.04 -7.46 -3.80
CA PHE A 106 3.60 -7.73 -3.87
C PHE A 106 2.88 -6.78 -4.80
N SER A 107 3.34 -5.53 -4.87
CA SER A 107 2.70 -4.51 -5.70
C SER A 107 3.01 -4.66 -7.18
N LEU A 108 4.18 -5.21 -7.53
CA LEU A 108 4.67 -5.22 -8.91
C LEU A 108 4.58 -6.59 -9.57
N CYS A 109 4.57 -7.68 -8.80
CA CYS A 109 4.71 -9.02 -9.37
C CYS A 109 3.53 -9.46 -10.25
N ASP A 110 2.33 -8.92 -10.03
CA ASP A 110 1.13 -9.34 -10.75
C ASP A 110 0.20 -8.16 -11.04
N THR A 111 0.74 -6.96 -11.09
CA THR A 111 -0.05 -5.76 -11.34
C THR A 111 0.04 -5.40 -12.82
N PRO A 112 -1.09 -5.19 -13.51
CA PRO A 112 -1.05 -4.82 -14.92
C PRO A 112 -0.26 -3.54 -15.16
N ALA A 113 0.46 -3.49 -16.28
CA ALA A 113 1.19 -2.29 -16.69
C ALA A 113 0.21 -1.12 -16.81
N GLY A 114 0.64 0.06 -16.34
CA GLY A 114 -0.19 1.25 -16.40
C GLY A 114 -1.17 1.42 -15.25
N THR A 115 -1.20 0.49 -14.29
CA THR A 115 -2.04 0.63 -13.10
C THR A 115 -1.65 1.87 -12.28
N PHE A 116 -0.35 2.09 -12.12
CA PHE A 116 0.17 3.25 -11.41
C PHE A 116 0.93 4.15 -12.38
N GLU A 117 0.65 5.45 -12.36
CA GLU A 117 1.37 6.43 -13.16
C GLU A 117 2.77 6.69 -12.63
N ARG A 118 2.96 6.53 -11.30
CA ARG A 118 4.24 6.75 -10.63
C ARG A 118 4.39 5.75 -9.50
N ALA A 119 5.65 5.44 -9.16
CA ALA A 119 5.95 4.57 -8.04
C ALA A 119 7.16 5.09 -7.28
N TRP A 120 7.07 5.10 -5.96
CA TRP A 120 8.17 5.37 -5.06
C TRP A 120 8.46 4.11 -4.28
N LEU A 121 9.63 3.53 -4.52
CA LEU A 121 10.01 2.24 -3.92
C LEU A 121 11.10 2.50 -2.88
N VAL A 122 10.83 2.11 -1.64
CA VAL A 122 11.76 2.30 -0.52
C VAL A 122 12.37 0.95 -0.18
N SER A 123 13.70 0.81 -0.38
CA SER A 123 14.43 -0.44 -0.16
C SER A 123 13.68 -1.64 -0.77
N PRO A 124 13.36 -1.60 -2.07
CA PRO A 124 12.42 -2.57 -2.64
C PRO A 124 13.01 -3.97 -2.71
N LEU A 125 12.16 -4.97 -2.40
CA LEU A 125 12.44 -6.36 -2.69
C LEU A 125 11.82 -6.67 -4.06
N LEU A 126 12.65 -6.96 -5.04
CA LEU A 126 12.21 -7.17 -6.43
C LEU A 126 12.36 -8.63 -6.89
N ASP A 127 13.13 -9.43 -6.17
CA ASP A 127 13.38 -10.84 -6.51
C ASP A 127 13.29 -11.66 -5.24
N LEU A 128 12.13 -12.30 -5.04
CA LEU A 128 11.88 -13.07 -3.82
C LEU A 128 12.74 -14.32 -3.76
N GLU A 129 12.98 -14.97 -4.90
CA GLU A 129 13.81 -16.17 -4.95
C GLU A 129 15.25 -15.85 -4.52
N TYR A 130 15.82 -14.79 -5.07
CA TYR A 130 17.17 -14.35 -4.71
C TYR A 130 17.23 -13.99 -3.22
N TYR A 131 16.24 -13.29 -2.72
CA TYR A 131 16.19 -12.87 -1.32
C TYR A 131 16.19 -14.07 -0.38
N ILE A 132 15.40 -15.09 -0.69
CA ILE A 132 15.31 -16.30 0.14
C ILE A 132 16.67 -17.04 0.14
N TRP A 133 17.26 -17.20 -1.02
CA TRP A 133 18.56 -17.88 -1.14
C TRP A 133 19.68 -17.12 -0.43
N ASP A 134 19.67 -15.81 -0.52
CA ASP A 134 20.71 -14.97 0.10
C ASP A 134 20.63 -15.01 1.63
N MET A 135 19.45 -15.26 2.18
CA MET A 135 19.23 -15.33 3.63
C MET A 135 19.52 -16.71 4.21
N MET A 136 19.67 -17.71 3.38
CA MET A 136 20.02 -19.05 3.81
C MET A 136 21.54 -19.23 3.82
#